data_201f2615df4dc5ece9f5ebe4aeeda11c
#
_entry.id   201f2615df4dc5ece9f5ebe4aeeda11c
#
_cell.length_a   1.000
_cell.length_b   1.000
_cell.length_c   1.000
_cell.angle_alpha   90.00
_cell.angle_beta   90.00
_cell.angle_gamma   90.00
#
_symmetry.space_group_name_H-M   'P 1'
#
loop_
_entity.id
_entity.type
_entity.pdbx_description
1 polymer ?
#
loop_
_entity_poly.entity_id
_entity_poly.type
_entity_poly.pdbx_seq_one_letter_code
_entity_poly.pdbx_strand_id
1 'polypeptide(L)'
;MKKRILASTLLLIGLVISGCKAPVKEQEKISYDRPLPPGELALRKITNPAEIPDFTMACLDLAELRAAINNSLNYLRKPSSQQFYPLGEITHAQATQSLEAFAKLLDSGLAGAQLNQAIREKFDVYISIGCDDHGTVLFTGYYTPIFDGSFTRTERFQYPLYQQPDDLVKDSRGEIRGRRMSDGQIIPYPPRAVIEGAGMLQGKELAWLSDPFEVYIAHVQGSAKLKLPDGQLATVGYAANNGHEYKSVAQELVKDGRIPPDQISLAAMIDYFKKNRDQVSTYIRRNARFVFFKKEEGQPLGCLNEPVTAYRSIATDKSIFPRASLAFITTTLPRAVGGQPIKQLYSGFALDQDAGGAIRAPGRCDVYMGQGDLAGQLAGHTYQEGRLYYLFLK
;
A
#
# COMPACT_ATOMS: atom_id res chain seq x y z
N MET A 1 82.13 15.49 -57.11
CA MET A 1 81.36 14.33 -56.50
C MET A 1 80.25 14.88 -55.65
N LYS A 2 79.03 14.98 -56.20
CA LYS A 2 77.84 15.49 -55.47
C LYS A 2 76.90 14.34 -55.22
N LYS A 3 76.64 13.97 -53.95
CA LYS A 3 75.64 12.98 -53.53
C LYS A 3 74.27 13.65 -53.45
N ARG A 4 73.35 13.14 -54.23
CA ARG A 4 71.93 13.51 -54.16
C ARG A 4 71.25 12.67 -53.04
N ILE A 5 70.56 13.34 -52.09
CA ILE A 5 69.70 12.73 -51.07
C ILE A 5 68.27 12.80 -51.59
N LEU A 6 67.63 11.64 -51.78
CA LEU A 6 66.21 11.52 -52.08
C LEU A 6 65.41 11.59 -50.73
N ALA A 7 64.52 12.54 -50.62
CA ALA A 7 63.57 12.63 -49.51
C ALA A 7 62.27 11.92 -49.93
N SER A 8 61.92 10.84 -49.24
CA SER A 8 60.65 10.16 -49.41
C SER A 8 59.62 10.76 -48.46
N THR A 9 58.59 11.36 -49.00
CA THR A 9 57.48 11.92 -48.25
C THR A 9 56.44 10.79 -48.00
N LEU A 10 56.29 10.35 -46.75
CA LEU A 10 55.23 9.42 -46.35
C LEU A 10 53.92 10.22 -46.06
N LEU A 11 52.90 9.97 -46.86
CA LEU A 11 51.57 10.52 -46.69
C LEU A 11 50.80 9.62 -45.71
N LEU A 12 50.60 10.08 -44.43
CA LEU A 12 49.72 9.40 -43.46
C LEU A 12 48.27 9.80 -43.76
N ILE A 13 47.49 8.85 -44.30
CA ILE A 13 46.05 9.00 -44.42
C ILE A 13 45.44 8.60 -43.06
N GLY A 14 45.01 9.59 -42.28
CA GLY A 14 44.25 9.38 -41.04
C GLY A 14 42.81 8.95 -41.36
N LEU A 15 42.49 7.68 -41.13
CA LEU A 15 41.09 7.22 -41.12
C LEU A 15 40.39 7.76 -39.85
N VAL A 16 39.53 8.75 -40.01
CA VAL A 16 38.61 9.18 -38.97
C VAL A 16 37.46 8.16 -38.94
N ILE A 17 37.53 7.21 -37.98
CA ILE A 17 36.41 6.30 -37.68
C ILE A 17 35.39 7.11 -36.87
N SER A 18 34.39 7.66 -37.55
CA SER A 18 33.23 8.27 -36.92
C SER A 18 32.39 7.14 -36.33
N GLY A 19 32.62 6.80 -35.06
CA GLY A 19 31.80 5.85 -34.28
C GLY A 19 30.42 6.46 -34.05
N CYS A 20 29.41 6.06 -34.84
CA CYS A 20 28.03 6.29 -34.50
C CYS A 20 27.74 5.59 -33.15
N LYS A 21 27.71 6.34 -32.05
CA LYS A 21 27.10 5.87 -30.82
C LYS A 21 25.63 5.60 -31.14
N ALA A 22 25.23 4.33 -31.14
CA ALA A 22 23.81 3.96 -31.15
C ALA A 22 23.12 4.70 -29.99
N PRO A 23 21.93 5.25 -30.20
CA PRO A 23 21.19 5.89 -29.12
C PRO A 23 21.00 4.84 -28.02
N VAL A 24 21.50 5.14 -26.83
CA VAL A 24 21.16 4.37 -25.62
C VAL A 24 19.64 4.47 -25.51
N LYS A 25 18.92 3.36 -25.74
CA LYS A 25 17.49 3.29 -25.45
C LYS A 25 17.36 3.65 -23.98
N GLU A 26 16.78 4.81 -23.70
CA GLU A 26 16.33 5.17 -22.36
C GLU A 26 15.44 3.99 -21.90
N GLN A 27 15.85 3.29 -20.84
CA GLN A 27 15.01 2.26 -20.25
C GLN A 27 13.71 2.94 -19.84
N GLU A 28 12.61 2.57 -20.47
CA GLU A 28 11.28 3.05 -20.09
C GLU A 28 11.11 2.81 -18.59
N LYS A 29 10.92 3.90 -17.86
CA LYS A 29 10.74 3.84 -16.41
C LYS A 29 9.47 3.06 -16.13
N ILE A 30 9.60 1.88 -15.51
CA ILE A 30 8.45 1.02 -15.15
C ILE A 30 7.49 1.85 -14.28
N SER A 31 6.25 1.99 -14.74
CA SER A 31 5.17 2.63 -14.00
C SER A 31 4.31 1.55 -13.34
N TYR A 32 4.52 1.30 -12.06
CA TYR A 32 3.69 0.34 -11.30
C TYR A 32 2.25 0.82 -11.12
N ASP A 33 1.99 2.11 -11.29
CA ASP A 33 0.66 2.73 -11.21
C ASP A 33 -0.01 2.83 -12.60
N ARG A 34 0.44 2.02 -13.58
CA ARG A 34 -0.18 1.97 -14.91
C ARG A 34 -1.65 1.58 -14.79
N PRO A 35 -2.59 2.48 -15.18
CA PRO A 35 -4.02 2.20 -15.06
C PRO A 35 -4.44 0.99 -15.88
N LEU A 36 -5.44 0.27 -15.39
CA LEU A 36 -6.09 -0.78 -16.14
C LEU A 36 -6.87 -0.15 -17.30
N PRO A 37 -6.71 -0.62 -18.56
CA PRO A 37 -7.52 -0.16 -19.66
C PRO A 37 -9.03 -0.40 -19.42
N PRO A 38 -9.91 0.48 -19.93
CA PRO A 38 -11.34 0.33 -19.74
C PRO A 38 -11.86 -1.03 -20.24
N GLY A 39 -12.57 -1.76 -19.38
CA GLY A 39 -13.15 -3.06 -19.69
C GLY A 39 -12.22 -4.26 -19.50
N GLU A 40 -10.95 -4.04 -19.20
CA GLU A 40 -10.02 -5.11 -18.86
C GLU A 40 -10.14 -5.55 -17.40
N LEU A 41 -9.78 -6.82 -17.13
CA LEU A 41 -9.76 -7.39 -15.80
C LEU A 41 -8.33 -7.38 -15.25
N ALA A 42 -8.20 -7.01 -13.98
CA ALA A 42 -6.91 -7.04 -13.27
C ALA A 42 -6.40 -8.47 -13.04
N LEU A 43 -7.29 -9.45 -13.06
CA LEU A 43 -6.99 -10.86 -12.80
C LEU A 43 -7.18 -11.70 -14.07
N ARG A 44 -6.18 -12.51 -14.39
CA ARG A 44 -6.20 -13.51 -15.46
C ARG A 44 -6.17 -14.90 -14.83
N LYS A 45 -7.15 -15.74 -15.18
CA LYS A 45 -7.17 -17.15 -14.77
C LYS A 45 -6.00 -17.90 -15.39
N ILE A 46 -5.27 -18.67 -14.58
CA ILE A 46 -4.19 -19.54 -15.03
C ILE A 46 -4.80 -20.85 -15.55
N THR A 47 -4.68 -21.08 -16.84
CA THR A 47 -5.20 -22.29 -17.50
C THR A 47 -4.13 -23.36 -17.69
N ASN A 48 -2.86 -22.97 -17.78
CA ASN A 48 -1.73 -23.89 -17.87
C ASN A 48 -1.30 -24.36 -16.48
N PRO A 49 -1.43 -25.64 -16.11
CA PRO A 49 -1.08 -26.13 -14.78
C PRO A 49 0.41 -25.92 -14.38
N ALA A 50 1.30 -25.76 -15.38
CA ALA A 50 2.72 -25.49 -15.14
C ALA A 50 3.00 -24.06 -14.63
N GLU A 51 2.07 -23.11 -14.87
CA GLU A 51 2.16 -21.72 -14.41
C GLU A 51 1.58 -21.54 -12.99
N ILE A 52 0.85 -22.53 -12.45
CA ILE A 52 0.31 -22.50 -11.10
C ILE A 52 1.48 -22.55 -10.11
N PRO A 53 1.62 -21.56 -9.20
CA PRO A 53 2.73 -21.55 -8.25
C PRO A 53 2.71 -22.77 -7.32
N ASP A 54 3.88 -23.11 -6.81
CA ASP A 54 4.01 -24.09 -5.72
C ASP A 54 3.74 -23.39 -4.38
N PHE A 55 2.72 -23.86 -3.66
CA PHE A 55 2.33 -23.35 -2.36
C PHE A 55 3.01 -24.04 -1.18
N THR A 56 3.86 -25.04 -1.41
CA THR A 56 4.40 -25.92 -0.37
C THR A 56 5.02 -25.14 0.79
N MET A 57 5.86 -24.15 0.48
CA MET A 57 6.49 -23.32 1.52
C MET A 57 5.47 -22.48 2.31
N ALA A 58 4.48 -21.91 1.63
CA ALA A 58 3.40 -21.17 2.30
C ALA A 58 2.52 -22.08 3.17
N CYS A 59 2.39 -23.35 2.81
CA CYS A 59 1.65 -24.35 3.59
C CYS A 59 2.40 -24.81 4.85
N LEU A 60 3.62 -24.34 5.10
CA LEU A 60 4.37 -24.55 6.33
C LEU A 60 4.25 -23.39 7.32
N ASP A 61 3.87 -22.19 6.85
CA ASP A 61 3.64 -21.00 7.69
C ASP A 61 2.15 -20.60 7.61
N LEU A 62 1.35 -21.16 8.50
CA LEU A 62 -0.09 -20.93 8.59
C LEU A 62 -0.50 -20.09 9.82
N ALA A 63 0.47 -19.58 10.57
CA ALA A 63 0.21 -18.76 11.76
C ALA A 63 -0.67 -17.56 11.40
N GLU A 64 -1.65 -17.24 12.25
CA GLU A 64 -2.62 -16.13 12.11
C GLU A 64 -3.52 -16.18 10.85
N LEU A 65 -3.28 -17.12 9.90
CA LEU A 65 -4.04 -17.18 8.65
C LEU A 65 -5.52 -17.49 8.90
N ARG A 66 -5.79 -18.40 9.84
CA ARG A 66 -7.18 -18.77 10.21
C ARG A 66 -7.96 -17.59 10.80
N ALA A 67 -7.31 -16.77 11.63
CA ALA A 67 -7.90 -15.55 12.18
C ALA A 67 -8.18 -14.52 11.07
N ALA A 68 -7.22 -14.29 10.16
CA ALA A 68 -7.39 -13.38 9.04
C ALA A 68 -8.53 -13.83 8.09
N ILE A 69 -8.69 -15.14 7.84
CA ILE A 69 -9.83 -15.69 7.07
C ILE A 69 -11.16 -15.40 7.79
N ASN A 70 -11.22 -15.55 9.12
CA ASN A 70 -12.43 -15.25 9.88
C ASN A 70 -12.83 -13.78 9.75
N ASN A 71 -11.86 -12.86 9.79
CA ASN A 71 -12.11 -11.43 9.57
C ASN A 71 -12.71 -11.18 8.16
N SER A 72 -12.16 -11.82 7.13
CA SER A 72 -12.72 -11.75 5.77
C SER A 72 -14.14 -12.33 5.69
N LEU A 73 -14.40 -13.47 6.32
CA LEU A 73 -15.74 -14.08 6.36
C LEU A 73 -16.73 -13.21 7.14
N ASN A 74 -16.31 -12.56 8.23
CA ASN A 74 -17.15 -11.60 8.96
C ASN A 74 -17.60 -10.45 8.05
N TYR A 75 -16.70 -9.91 7.24
CA TYR A 75 -17.06 -8.90 6.25
C TYR A 75 -18.05 -9.42 5.21
N LEU A 76 -17.78 -10.58 4.60
CA LEU A 76 -18.63 -11.15 3.56
C LEU A 76 -20.03 -11.51 4.04
N ARG A 77 -20.22 -11.83 5.33
CA ARG A 77 -21.55 -12.05 5.93
C ARG A 77 -22.39 -10.78 6.05
N LYS A 78 -21.78 -9.59 5.97
CA LYS A 78 -22.52 -8.31 6.02
C LYS A 78 -23.24 -8.08 4.68
N PRO A 79 -24.55 -7.80 4.64
CA PRO A 79 -25.28 -7.56 3.39
C PRO A 79 -24.65 -6.47 2.52
N SER A 80 -24.04 -5.46 3.16
CA SER A 80 -23.36 -4.37 2.46
C SER A 80 -22.16 -4.81 1.61
N SER A 81 -21.60 -6.00 1.85
CA SER A 81 -20.50 -6.52 1.05
C SER A 81 -20.92 -6.91 -0.37
N GLN A 82 -22.18 -7.30 -0.55
CA GLN A 82 -22.72 -7.77 -1.83
C GLN A 82 -22.67 -6.71 -2.93
N GLN A 83 -22.77 -5.41 -2.58
CA GLN A 83 -22.76 -4.32 -3.56
C GLN A 83 -21.43 -4.18 -4.35
N PHE A 84 -20.37 -4.83 -3.88
CA PHE A 84 -19.04 -4.81 -4.51
C PHE A 84 -18.79 -6.02 -5.40
N TYR A 85 -19.80 -6.85 -5.60
CA TYR A 85 -19.76 -8.03 -6.44
C TYR A 85 -20.92 -8.04 -7.45
N PRO A 86 -20.80 -8.73 -8.60
CA PRO A 86 -19.61 -9.44 -9.05
C PRO A 86 -18.48 -8.47 -9.44
N LEU A 87 -17.22 -8.92 -9.34
CA LEU A 87 -16.07 -8.26 -9.94
C LEU A 87 -15.56 -9.15 -11.09
N GLY A 88 -15.76 -8.72 -12.33
CA GLY A 88 -15.62 -9.59 -13.47
C GLY A 88 -16.54 -10.81 -13.32
N GLU A 89 -15.98 -12.01 -13.41
CA GLU A 89 -16.71 -13.28 -13.21
C GLU A 89 -16.78 -13.73 -11.73
N ILE A 90 -16.05 -13.09 -10.84
CA ILE A 90 -15.98 -13.48 -9.43
C ILE A 90 -17.22 -12.98 -8.69
N THR A 91 -18.08 -13.91 -8.27
CA THR A 91 -19.29 -13.62 -7.51
C THR A 91 -19.01 -13.54 -6.00
N HIS A 92 -19.90 -12.87 -5.27
CA HIS A 92 -19.88 -12.83 -3.80
C HIS A 92 -19.96 -14.24 -3.18
N ALA A 93 -20.81 -15.10 -3.74
CA ALA A 93 -20.95 -16.48 -3.28
C ALA A 93 -19.65 -17.27 -3.48
N GLN A 94 -19.00 -17.14 -4.64
CA GLN A 94 -17.73 -17.80 -4.93
C GLN A 94 -16.62 -17.33 -3.99
N ALA A 95 -16.50 -16.01 -3.72
CA ALA A 95 -15.53 -15.48 -2.78
C ALA A 95 -15.75 -16.05 -1.35
N THR A 96 -17.01 -16.11 -0.90
CA THR A 96 -17.37 -16.66 0.43
C THR A 96 -17.05 -18.15 0.50
N GLN A 97 -17.53 -18.95 -0.45
CA GLN A 97 -17.32 -20.41 -0.49
C GLN A 97 -15.84 -20.76 -0.60
N SER A 98 -15.06 -19.96 -1.33
CA SER A 98 -13.60 -20.13 -1.42
C SER A 98 -12.92 -20.03 -0.05
N LEU A 99 -13.27 -19.01 0.73
CA LEU A 99 -12.71 -18.85 2.07
C LEU A 99 -13.16 -19.96 3.02
N GLU A 100 -14.43 -20.38 2.96
CA GLU A 100 -14.95 -21.49 3.77
C GLU A 100 -14.27 -22.82 3.43
N ALA A 101 -14.05 -23.07 2.13
CA ALA A 101 -13.35 -24.28 1.67
C ALA A 101 -11.89 -24.27 2.10
N PHE A 102 -11.23 -23.12 1.98
CA PHE A 102 -9.83 -22.99 2.42
C PHE A 102 -9.69 -23.12 3.94
N ALA A 103 -10.62 -22.54 4.71
CA ALA A 103 -10.68 -22.69 6.16
C ALA A 103 -10.79 -24.19 6.56
N LYS A 104 -11.66 -24.95 5.87
CA LYS A 104 -11.78 -26.41 6.09
C LYS A 104 -10.50 -27.15 5.78
N LEU A 105 -9.73 -26.74 4.76
CA LEU A 105 -8.41 -27.33 4.48
C LEU A 105 -7.41 -27.06 5.62
N LEU A 106 -7.41 -25.84 6.17
CA LEU A 106 -6.55 -25.53 7.33
C LEU A 106 -6.94 -26.37 8.56
N ASP A 107 -8.23 -26.54 8.79
CA ASP A 107 -8.77 -27.31 9.93
C ASP A 107 -8.57 -28.84 9.75
N SER A 108 -8.19 -29.32 8.54
CA SER A 108 -7.97 -30.76 8.27
C SER A 108 -6.63 -31.31 8.80
N GLY A 109 -5.74 -30.43 9.25
CA GLY A 109 -4.40 -30.81 9.72
C GLY A 109 -3.41 -31.12 8.59
N LEU A 110 -3.76 -30.92 7.31
CA LEU A 110 -2.82 -31.02 6.20
C LEU A 110 -1.79 -29.89 6.26
N ALA A 111 -0.54 -30.20 5.86
CA ALA A 111 0.54 -29.21 5.82
C ALA A 111 1.49 -29.48 4.63
N GLY A 112 2.34 -28.53 4.29
CA GLY A 112 3.37 -28.67 3.27
C GLY A 112 2.82 -29.19 1.94
N ALA A 113 3.44 -30.22 1.39
CA ALA A 113 3.09 -30.79 0.09
C ALA A 113 1.66 -31.35 0.01
N GLN A 114 1.14 -31.93 1.11
CA GLN A 114 -0.23 -32.46 1.12
C GLN A 114 -1.27 -31.34 1.04
N LEU A 115 -1.09 -30.26 1.77
CA LEU A 115 -1.97 -29.09 1.69
C LEU A 115 -1.84 -28.42 0.33
N ASN A 116 -0.62 -28.26 -0.22
CA ASN A 116 -0.40 -27.74 -1.57
C ASN A 116 -1.18 -28.54 -2.62
N GLN A 117 -1.11 -29.87 -2.56
CA GLN A 117 -1.87 -30.71 -3.49
C GLN A 117 -3.38 -30.48 -3.35
N ALA A 118 -3.92 -30.49 -2.14
CA ALA A 118 -5.34 -30.28 -1.89
C ALA A 118 -5.83 -28.88 -2.38
N ILE A 119 -5.00 -27.86 -2.25
CA ILE A 119 -5.28 -26.51 -2.78
C ILE A 119 -5.33 -26.55 -4.31
N ARG A 120 -4.32 -27.11 -4.97
CA ARG A 120 -4.25 -27.18 -6.45
C ARG A 120 -5.39 -27.99 -7.06
N GLU A 121 -5.90 -28.99 -6.36
CA GLU A 121 -7.05 -29.79 -6.78
C GLU A 121 -8.37 -29.03 -6.68
N LYS A 122 -8.55 -28.22 -5.62
CA LYS A 122 -9.84 -27.58 -5.30
C LYS A 122 -10.00 -26.15 -5.84
N PHE A 123 -8.89 -25.45 -6.08
CA PHE A 123 -8.94 -24.04 -6.42
C PHE A 123 -8.46 -23.74 -7.83
N ASP A 124 -9.14 -22.85 -8.50
CA ASP A 124 -8.64 -22.10 -9.64
C ASP A 124 -7.73 -21.00 -9.14
N VAL A 125 -6.65 -20.75 -9.88
CA VAL A 125 -5.66 -19.73 -9.54
C VAL A 125 -5.71 -18.62 -10.59
N TYR A 126 -5.79 -17.40 -10.12
CA TYR A 126 -5.76 -16.20 -10.94
C TYR A 126 -4.49 -15.42 -10.61
N ILE A 127 -3.86 -14.83 -11.62
CA ILE A 127 -2.70 -13.94 -11.43
C ILE A 127 -3.08 -12.50 -11.76
N SER A 128 -2.58 -11.54 -10.96
CA SER A 128 -2.64 -10.14 -11.38
C SER A 128 -1.89 -9.96 -12.70
N ILE A 129 -2.45 -9.20 -13.64
CA ILE A 129 -1.76 -8.83 -14.88
C ILE A 129 -0.53 -7.94 -14.60
N GLY A 130 -0.47 -7.31 -13.42
CA GLY A 130 0.64 -6.47 -13.02
C GLY A 130 0.71 -5.15 -13.78
N CYS A 131 1.86 -4.49 -13.69
CA CYS A 131 2.12 -3.23 -14.40
C CYS A 131 2.51 -3.42 -15.87
N ASP A 132 2.83 -4.65 -16.28
CA ASP A 132 3.46 -5.01 -17.56
C ASP A 132 2.72 -6.10 -18.36
N ASP A 133 1.50 -6.49 -17.93
CA ASP A 133 0.70 -7.60 -18.45
C ASP A 133 1.34 -9.00 -18.27
N HIS A 134 2.51 -9.04 -17.62
CA HIS A 134 3.26 -10.26 -17.29
C HIS A 134 3.19 -10.61 -15.79
N GLY A 135 2.42 -9.84 -15.02
CA GLY A 135 2.14 -10.09 -13.61
C GLY A 135 3.13 -9.44 -12.65
N THR A 136 3.94 -8.47 -13.10
CA THR A 136 4.85 -7.77 -12.19
C THR A 136 4.10 -6.82 -11.27
N VAL A 137 4.19 -7.05 -9.96
CA VAL A 137 3.56 -6.25 -8.90
C VAL A 137 4.65 -5.72 -7.98
N LEU A 138 4.62 -4.41 -7.72
CA LEU A 138 5.44 -3.79 -6.69
C LEU A 138 4.76 -3.98 -5.33
N PHE A 139 5.46 -4.67 -4.43
CA PHE A 139 5.09 -4.80 -3.03
C PHE A 139 5.75 -3.72 -2.19
N THR A 140 4.93 -2.98 -1.47
CA THR A 140 5.34 -2.03 -0.43
C THR A 140 4.77 -2.47 0.91
N GLY A 141 5.15 -1.80 2.00
CA GLY A 141 4.69 -2.15 3.34
C GLY A 141 4.00 -0.98 4.03
N TYR A 142 2.97 -1.28 4.80
CA TYR A 142 2.34 -0.32 5.70
C TYR A 142 2.23 -0.89 7.12
N TYR A 143 2.00 -0.03 8.09
CA TYR A 143 1.96 -0.42 9.49
C TYR A 143 1.04 0.52 10.29
N THR A 144 0.74 0.16 11.52
CA THR A 144 0.05 1.05 12.45
C THR A 144 1.08 1.68 13.38
N PRO A 145 1.39 2.98 13.25
CA PRO A 145 2.31 3.67 14.14
C PRO A 145 1.76 3.76 15.56
N ILE A 146 2.67 3.87 16.54
CA ILE A 146 2.34 4.15 17.93
C ILE A 146 2.98 5.49 18.26
N PHE A 147 2.17 6.50 18.56
CA PHE A 147 2.62 7.85 18.90
C PHE A 147 2.18 8.23 20.30
N ASP A 148 2.94 9.10 20.97
CA ASP A 148 2.46 9.77 22.17
C ASP A 148 1.31 10.73 21.77
N GLY A 149 0.18 10.67 22.47
CA GLY A 149 -0.99 11.46 22.14
C GLY A 149 -1.92 11.71 23.31
N SER A 150 -2.90 12.56 23.11
CA SER A 150 -3.92 12.91 24.10
C SER A 150 -5.26 13.20 23.43
N PHE A 151 -6.37 12.92 24.12
CA PHE A 151 -7.70 13.38 23.70
C PHE A 151 -7.99 14.81 24.14
N THR A 152 -7.08 15.43 24.87
CA THR A 152 -7.17 16.82 25.30
C THR A 152 -5.94 17.59 24.84
N ARG A 153 -6.14 18.80 24.34
CA ARG A 153 -5.05 19.69 23.98
C ARG A 153 -4.27 20.10 25.22
N THR A 154 -2.93 20.03 25.13
CA THR A 154 -2.01 20.47 26.20
C THR A 154 -0.84 21.24 25.59
N GLU A 155 0.08 21.76 26.41
CA GLU A 155 1.32 22.37 25.92
C GLU A 155 2.18 21.40 25.10
N ARG A 156 2.17 20.10 25.44
CA ARG A 156 2.89 19.05 24.72
C ARG A 156 2.14 18.59 23.46
N PHE A 157 0.84 18.40 23.55
CA PHE A 157 0.00 17.84 22.48
C PHE A 157 -0.80 18.95 21.79
N GLN A 158 -0.28 19.44 20.66
CA GLN A 158 -0.80 20.62 19.97
C GLN A 158 -1.29 20.37 18.54
N TYR A 159 -0.93 19.23 17.93
CA TYR A 159 -1.19 18.93 16.54
C TYR A 159 -2.35 17.94 16.41
N PRO A 160 -3.53 18.40 15.89
CA PRO A 160 -4.75 17.60 15.94
C PRO A 160 -4.86 16.57 14.82
N LEU A 161 -5.45 15.43 15.14
CA LEU A 161 -6.18 14.55 14.25
C LEU A 161 -7.66 14.94 14.30
N TYR A 162 -8.34 14.96 13.16
CA TYR A 162 -9.71 15.46 13.07
C TYR A 162 -10.72 14.35 12.76
N GLN A 163 -11.91 14.49 13.31
CA GLN A 163 -13.08 13.68 12.98
C GLN A 163 -13.59 14.04 11.58
N GLN A 164 -14.39 13.14 11.01
CA GLN A 164 -15.11 13.41 9.78
C GLN A 164 -16.07 14.59 10.02
N PRO A 165 -16.02 15.63 9.19
CA PRO A 165 -16.97 16.76 9.30
C PRO A 165 -18.35 16.38 8.78
N ASP A 166 -19.39 17.06 9.31
CA ASP A 166 -20.80 16.74 9.03
C ASP A 166 -21.21 17.10 7.59
N ASP A 167 -20.48 18.03 6.97
CA ASP A 167 -20.72 18.50 5.61
C ASP A 167 -20.08 17.62 4.53
N LEU A 168 -19.32 16.57 4.92
CA LEU A 168 -18.74 15.61 3.98
C LEU A 168 -19.82 14.66 3.47
N VAL A 169 -19.99 14.60 2.15
CA VAL A 169 -20.98 13.78 1.48
C VAL A 169 -20.33 12.54 0.87
N LYS A 170 -20.90 11.38 1.17
CA LYS A 170 -20.55 10.07 0.57
C LYS A 170 -21.75 9.51 -0.17
N ASP A 171 -21.50 8.71 -1.20
CA ASP A 171 -22.57 7.91 -1.83
C ASP A 171 -22.84 6.60 -1.05
N SER A 172 -23.72 5.77 -1.59
CA SER A 172 -24.11 4.47 -1.00
C SER A 172 -22.96 3.46 -0.94
N ARG A 173 -21.93 3.63 -1.76
CA ARG A 173 -20.70 2.81 -1.75
C ARG A 173 -19.61 3.35 -0.84
N GLY A 174 -19.85 4.53 -0.20
CA GLY A 174 -18.88 5.20 0.66
C GLY A 174 -17.88 6.07 -0.09
N GLU A 175 -18.04 6.25 -1.41
CA GLU A 175 -17.19 7.12 -2.21
C GLU A 175 -17.48 8.59 -1.92
N ILE A 176 -16.42 9.40 -1.83
CA ILE A 176 -16.54 10.82 -1.51
C ILE A 176 -17.13 11.57 -2.72
N ARG A 177 -18.25 12.26 -2.48
CA ARG A 177 -18.92 13.13 -3.47
C ARG A 177 -18.57 14.59 -3.34
N GLY A 178 -18.12 15.00 -2.16
CA GLY A 178 -17.69 16.37 -1.90
C GLY A 178 -18.19 16.94 -0.57
N ARG A 179 -18.37 18.25 -0.54
CA ARG A 179 -18.82 19.03 0.60
C ARG A 179 -20.22 19.58 0.32
N ARG A 180 -21.14 19.44 1.28
CA ARG A 180 -22.47 20.07 1.23
C ARG A 180 -22.38 21.53 1.70
N MET A 181 -22.85 22.43 0.86
CA MET A 181 -22.96 23.85 1.17
C MET A 181 -24.29 24.16 1.85
N SER A 182 -24.43 25.37 2.44
CA SER A 182 -25.65 25.80 3.12
C SER A 182 -26.89 25.91 2.21
N ASP A 183 -26.68 26.10 0.91
CA ASP A 183 -27.72 26.08 -0.12
C ASP A 183 -28.07 24.69 -0.66
N GLY A 184 -27.44 23.64 -0.09
CA GLY A 184 -27.63 22.26 -0.47
C GLY A 184 -26.76 21.76 -1.64
N GLN A 185 -26.03 22.64 -2.31
CA GLN A 185 -25.11 22.23 -3.38
C GLN A 185 -24.00 21.33 -2.83
N ILE A 186 -23.53 20.39 -3.67
CA ILE A 186 -22.35 19.56 -3.37
C ILE A 186 -21.21 20.04 -4.28
N ILE A 187 -20.13 20.48 -3.67
CA ILE A 187 -18.92 20.91 -4.36
C ILE A 187 -17.75 19.98 -3.98
N PRO A 188 -16.65 19.92 -4.75
CA PRO A 188 -15.46 19.19 -4.31
C PRO A 188 -15.01 19.60 -2.91
N TYR A 189 -14.66 18.65 -2.06
CA TYR A 189 -14.12 18.96 -0.74
C TYR A 189 -12.78 19.70 -0.89
N PRO A 190 -12.46 20.72 -0.08
CA PRO A 190 -11.21 21.45 -0.20
C PRO A 190 -9.95 20.60 -0.03
N PRO A 191 -8.84 20.97 -0.69
CA PRO A 191 -7.55 20.29 -0.48
C PRO A 191 -6.95 20.62 0.89
N ARG A 192 -6.01 19.80 1.36
CA ARG A 192 -5.31 19.94 2.64
C ARG A 192 -4.89 21.37 2.95
N ALA A 193 -4.24 22.05 2.01
CA ALA A 193 -3.73 23.40 2.22
C ALA A 193 -4.84 24.40 2.60
N VAL A 194 -6.03 24.25 2.02
CA VAL A 194 -7.19 25.10 2.33
C VAL A 194 -7.81 24.70 3.67
N ILE A 195 -7.98 23.39 3.92
CA ILE A 195 -8.53 22.88 5.19
C ILE A 195 -7.73 23.40 6.38
N GLU A 196 -6.39 23.24 6.33
CA GLU A 196 -5.48 23.65 7.40
C GLU A 196 -5.31 25.19 7.46
N GLY A 197 -5.21 25.85 6.31
CA GLY A 197 -4.98 27.29 6.24
C GLY A 197 -6.17 28.14 6.71
N ALA A 198 -7.39 27.67 6.46
CA ALA A 198 -8.63 28.35 6.86
C ALA A 198 -9.16 27.89 8.22
N GLY A 199 -8.52 26.93 8.90
CA GLY A 199 -8.99 26.37 10.17
C GLY A 199 -10.38 25.74 10.08
N MET A 200 -10.71 25.12 8.94
CA MET A 200 -12.08 24.65 8.63
C MET A 200 -12.62 23.60 9.59
N LEU A 201 -11.75 22.92 10.32
CA LEU A 201 -12.11 21.80 11.19
C LEU A 201 -12.06 22.16 12.69
N GLN A 202 -12.09 23.45 13.01
CA GLN A 202 -12.15 23.91 14.41
C GLN A 202 -13.38 23.30 15.11
N GLY A 203 -13.17 22.68 16.27
CA GLY A 203 -14.20 21.96 17.03
C GLY A 203 -14.45 20.52 16.57
N LYS A 204 -13.70 20.02 15.58
CA LYS A 204 -13.74 18.63 15.12
C LYS A 204 -12.46 17.85 15.49
N GLU A 205 -11.66 18.37 16.42
CA GLU A 205 -10.45 17.71 16.90
C GLU A 205 -10.82 16.43 17.64
N LEU A 206 -10.22 15.30 17.21
CA LEU A 206 -10.42 13.97 17.81
C LEU A 206 -9.37 13.69 18.88
N ALA A 207 -8.12 13.97 18.55
CA ALA A 207 -6.96 13.71 19.39
C ALA A 207 -5.82 14.66 18.99
N TRP A 208 -4.80 14.76 19.82
CA TRP A 208 -3.68 15.67 19.65
C TRP A 208 -2.36 14.93 19.78
N LEU A 209 -1.43 15.18 18.88
CA LEU A 209 -0.08 14.62 18.87
C LEU A 209 0.94 15.70 19.22
N SER A 210 2.17 15.28 19.53
CA SER A 210 3.28 16.18 19.90
C SER A 210 4.10 16.66 18.70
N ASP A 211 3.96 16.01 17.56
CA ASP A 211 4.73 16.30 16.34
C ASP A 211 3.83 16.42 15.11
N PRO A 212 3.97 17.50 14.31
CA PRO A 212 3.12 17.71 13.12
C PRO A 212 3.41 16.68 12.00
N PHE A 213 4.62 16.12 11.95
CA PHE A 213 4.92 15.10 10.94
C PHE A 213 4.36 13.73 11.33
N GLU A 214 4.26 13.41 12.63
CA GLU A 214 3.53 12.21 13.10
C GLU A 214 2.05 12.26 12.73
N VAL A 215 1.40 13.44 12.80
CA VAL A 215 0.04 13.64 12.26
C VAL A 215 -0.02 13.27 10.80
N TYR A 216 0.95 13.74 9.98
CA TYR A 216 1.00 13.39 8.57
C TYR A 216 1.23 11.89 8.33
N ILE A 217 2.09 11.25 9.13
CA ILE A 217 2.29 9.79 9.06
C ILE A 217 0.96 9.07 9.34
N ALA A 218 0.21 9.47 10.38
CA ALA A 218 -1.11 8.90 10.66
C ALA A 218 -2.06 9.05 9.47
N HIS A 219 -2.07 10.19 8.77
CA HIS A 219 -2.87 10.39 7.55
C HIS A 219 -2.47 9.45 6.41
N VAL A 220 -1.18 9.16 6.24
CA VAL A 220 -0.68 8.26 5.19
C VAL A 220 -1.02 6.81 5.51
N GLN A 221 -0.81 6.40 6.78
CA GLN A 221 -1.07 5.03 7.24
C GLN A 221 -2.57 4.74 7.44
N GLY A 222 -3.41 5.78 7.60
CA GLY A 222 -4.86 5.66 7.80
C GLY A 222 -5.27 5.27 9.22
N SER A 223 -4.34 4.86 10.08
CA SER A 223 -4.58 4.54 11.49
C SER A 223 -3.36 4.83 12.34
N ALA A 224 -3.56 4.97 13.65
CA ALA A 224 -2.49 5.05 14.63
C ALA A 224 -2.96 4.51 15.99
N LYS A 225 -2.02 4.05 16.82
CA LYS A 225 -2.24 3.91 18.26
C LYS A 225 -1.66 5.11 18.99
N LEU A 226 -2.39 5.60 19.95
CA LEU A 226 -1.99 6.72 20.81
C LEU A 226 -1.65 6.19 22.19
N LYS A 227 -0.41 6.38 22.61
CA LYS A 227 0.00 6.17 24.00
C LYS A 227 -0.40 7.40 24.79
N LEU A 228 -1.44 7.25 25.59
CA LEU A 228 -2.01 8.31 26.41
C LEU A 228 -1.13 8.64 27.62
N PRO A 229 -1.30 9.81 28.28
CA PRO A 229 -0.52 10.21 29.45
C PRO A 229 -0.63 9.23 30.63
N ASP A 230 -1.71 8.47 30.75
CA ASP A 230 -1.90 7.41 31.75
C ASP A 230 -1.27 6.07 31.37
N GLY A 231 -0.60 6.00 30.20
CA GLY A 231 0.05 4.80 29.65
C GLY A 231 -0.89 3.87 28.87
N GLN A 232 -2.21 4.14 28.82
CA GLN A 232 -3.13 3.35 28.02
C GLN A 232 -2.89 3.56 26.53
N LEU A 233 -3.22 2.53 25.73
CA LEU A 233 -3.19 2.61 24.27
C LEU A 233 -4.63 2.77 23.75
N ALA A 234 -4.85 3.86 23.01
CA ALA A 234 -6.09 4.09 22.29
C ALA A 234 -5.84 3.94 20.79
N THR A 235 -6.82 3.42 20.04
CA THR A 235 -6.74 3.30 18.59
C THR A 235 -7.54 4.41 17.93
N VAL A 236 -6.95 5.07 16.92
CA VAL A 236 -7.65 5.94 15.99
C VAL A 236 -7.51 5.35 14.59
N GLY A 237 -8.62 5.24 13.89
CA GLY A 237 -8.68 4.63 12.57
C GLY A 237 -9.34 5.53 11.54
N TYR A 238 -9.25 5.13 10.29
CA TYR A 238 -9.80 5.84 9.15
C TYR A 238 -11.33 5.98 9.24
N ALA A 239 -11.82 7.20 9.10
CA ALA A 239 -13.26 7.48 8.98
C ALA A 239 -13.64 7.87 7.55
N ALA A 240 -12.84 8.74 6.94
CA ALA A 240 -13.04 9.27 5.59
C ALA A 240 -11.77 9.97 5.08
N ASN A 241 -11.85 10.47 3.85
CA ASN A 241 -10.89 11.42 3.30
C ASN A 241 -11.64 12.53 2.54
N ASN A 242 -10.90 13.52 2.03
CA ASN A 242 -11.48 14.64 1.29
C ASN A 242 -11.66 14.41 -0.22
N GLY A 243 -11.49 13.17 -0.72
CA GLY A 243 -11.67 12.82 -2.13
C GLY A 243 -10.51 13.19 -3.07
N HIS A 244 -9.47 13.85 -2.59
CA HIS A 244 -8.29 14.16 -3.40
C HIS A 244 -7.35 12.97 -3.53
N GLU A 245 -6.64 12.90 -4.65
CA GLU A 245 -5.57 11.93 -4.88
C GLU A 245 -4.39 12.16 -3.95
N TYR A 246 -3.69 11.07 -3.66
CA TYR A 246 -2.47 11.10 -2.86
C TYR A 246 -1.29 11.63 -3.69
N LYS A 247 -0.54 12.57 -3.12
CA LYS A 247 0.73 13.04 -3.66
C LYS A 247 1.85 12.80 -2.65
N SER A 248 2.91 12.12 -3.08
CA SER A 248 4.00 11.71 -2.21
C SER A 248 4.87 12.88 -1.76
N VAL A 249 4.89 13.15 -0.46
CA VAL A 249 5.83 14.12 0.15
C VAL A 249 7.27 13.66 0.02
N ALA A 250 7.52 12.34 0.02
CA ALA A 250 8.85 11.79 -0.25
C ALA A 250 9.39 12.22 -1.63
N GLN A 251 8.56 12.09 -2.68
CA GLN A 251 8.93 12.53 -4.03
C GLN A 251 9.14 14.05 -4.11
N GLU A 252 8.37 14.85 -3.38
CA GLU A 252 8.57 16.30 -3.33
C GLU A 252 9.88 16.69 -2.65
N LEU A 253 10.29 15.98 -1.59
CA LEU A 253 11.59 16.18 -0.95
C LEU A 253 12.76 15.81 -1.88
N VAL A 254 12.63 14.73 -2.62
CA VAL A 254 13.61 14.32 -3.64
C VAL A 254 13.69 15.35 -4.75
N LYS A 255 12.55 15.78 -5.29
CA LYS A 255 12.46 16.80 -6.35
C LYS A 255 13.14 18.12 -5.95
N ASP A 256 12.97 18.54 -4.70
CA ASP A 256 13.59 19.75 -4.17
C ASP A 256 15.04 19.54 -3.70
N GLY A 257 15.64 18.35 -3.93
CA GLY A 257 17.03 18.03 -3.56
C GLY A 257 17.28 18.00 -2.06
N ARG A 258 16.25 17.77 -1.23
CA ARG A 258 16.37 17.73 0.22
C ARG A 258 16.86 16.40 0.76
N ILE A 259 16.47 15.32 0.10
CA ILE A 259 16.93 13.95 0.38
C ILE A 259 17.28 13.31 -0.97
N PRO A 260 18.45 12.69 -1.12
CA PRO A 260 18.80 11.96 -2.34
C PRO A 260 17.81 10.82 -2.65
N PRO A 261 17.56 10.51 -3.95
CA PRO A 261 16.62 9.46 -4.35
C PRO A 261 16.93 8.06 -3.77
N ASP A 262 18.20 7.75 -3.61
CA ASP A 262 18.70 6.47 -3.07
C ASP A 262 18.66 6.39 -1.53
N GLN A 263 18.43 7.52 -0.85
CA GLN A 263 18.37 7.61 0.61
C GLN A 263 16.95 7.87 1.13
N ILE A 264 15.97 8.06 0.23
CA ILE A 264 14.60 8.38 0.66
C ILE A 264 13.96 7.18 1.35
N SER A 265 13.52 7.40 2.56
CA SER A 265 12.79 6.45 3.40
C SER A 265 11.93 7.19 4.43
N LEU A 266 11.00 6.50 5.09
CA LEU A 266 10.23 7.11 6.19
C LEU A 266 11.15 7.59 7.31
N ALA A 267 12.16 6.82 7.67
CA ALA A 267 13.16 7.21 8.69
C ALA A 267 13.90 8.48 8.28
N ALA A 268 14.38 8.56 7.04
CA ALA A 268 15.05 9.75 6.52
C ALA A 268 14.13 10.99 6.52
N MET A 269 12.84 10.83 6.20
CA MET A 269 11.87 11.92 6.29
C MET A 269 11.63 12.35 7.75
N ILE A 270 11.52 11.41 8.68
CA ILE A 270 11.38 11.72 10.11
C ILE A 270 12.61 12.52 10.59
N ASP A 271 13.81 12.07 10.26
CA ASP A 271 15.06 12.76 10.64
C ASP A 271 15.18 14.14 10.00
N TYR A 272 14.77 14.27 8.74
CA TYR A 272 14.74 15.57 8.06
C TYR A 272 13.79 16.54 8.75
N PHE A 273 12.55 16.14 9.03
CA PHE A 273 11.55 17.01 9.63
C PHE A 273 11.77 17.29 11.12
N LYS A 274 12.43 16.39 11.85
CA LYS A 274 12.91 16.70 13.21
C LYS A 274 13.91 17.86 13.22
N LYS A 275 14.77 17.95 12.22
CA LYS A 275 15.77 19.03 12.06
C LYS A 275 15.19 20.28 11.40
N ASN A 276 14.07 20.17 10.67
CA ASN A 276 13.47 21.24 9.86
C ASN A 276 11.95 21.32 10.12
N ARG A 277 11.56 21.52 11.38
CA ARG A 277 10.14 21.52 11.81
C ARG A 277 9.29 22.60 11.12
N ASP A 278 9.88 23.74 10.80
CA ASP A 278 9.27 24.83 10.03
C ASP A 278 8.89 24.42 8.61
N GLN A 279 9.56 23.42 8.03
CA GLN A 279 9.31 22.94 6.69
C GLN A 279 8.16 21.91 6.60
N VAL A 280 7.73 21.32 7.72
CA VAL A 280 6.68 20.27 7.74
C VAL A 280 5.44 20.76 7.01
N SER A 281 4.88 21.89 7.43
CA SER A 281 3.65 22.44 6.83
C SER A 281 3.80 22.71 5.33
N THR A 282 4.96 23.21 4.89
CA THR A 282 5.24 23.49 3.48
C THR A 282 5.16 22.23 2.62
N TYR A 283 5.73 21.12 3.09
CA TYR A 283 5.78 19.88 2.31
C TYR A 283 4.48 19.09 2.40
N ILE A 284 3.89 18.93 3.59
CA ILE A 284 2.66 18.14 3.73
C ILE A 284 1.49 18.74 2.98
N ARG A 285 1.41 20.09 2.84
CA ARG A 285 0.37 20.80 2.09
C ARG A 285 0.45 20.59 0.58
N ARG A 286 1.56 20.09 0.04
CA ARG A 286 1.67 19.68 -1.37
C ARG A 286 0.88 18.40 -1.67
N ASN A 287 0.57 17.60 -0.64
CA ASN A 287 -0.38 16.49 -0.73
C ASN A 287 -1.80 17.01 -0.45
N ALA A 288 -2.62 17.13 -1.50
CA ALA A 288 -4.00 17.63 -1.39
C ALA A 288 -4.91 16.71 -0.56
N ARG A 289 -4.58 15.41 -0.44
CA ARG A 289 -5.38 14.43 0.29
C ARG A 289 -5.32 14.70 1.79
N PHE A 290 -6.50 14.68 2.44
CA PHE A 290 -6.67 14.83 3.88
C PHE A 290 -7.50 13.66 4.41
N VAL A 291 -7.08 13.03 5.52
CA VAL A 291 -7.77 11.90 6.14
C VAL A 291 -8.46 12.36 7.44
N PHE A 292 -9.67 11.89 7.66
CA PHE A 292 -10.43 12.07 8.88
C PHE A 292 -10.45 10.77 9.67
N PHE A 293 -10.47 10.88 10.99
CA PHE A 293 -10.32 9.77 11.91
C PHE A 293 -11.55 9.55 12.79
N LYS A 294 -11.65 8.38 13.36
CA LYS A 294 -12.59 8.01 14.43
C LYS A 294 -11.85 7.24 15.51
N LYS A 295 -12.40 7.22 16.72
CA LYS A 295 -11.94 6.27 17.75
C LYS A 295 -12.33 4.86 17.32
N GLU A 296 -11.44 3.91 17.56
CA GLU A 296 -11.68 2.49 17.36
C GLU A 296 -11.35 1.72 18.63
N GLU A 297 -12.06 0.62 18.84
CA GLU A 297 -11.77 -0.28 19.96
C GLU A 297 -10.87 -1.42 19.46
N GLY A 298 -9.84 -1.77 20.24
CA GLY A 298 -9.01 -2.94 20.01
C GLY A 298 -7.96 -2.76 18.92
N GLN A 299 -7.98 -3.66 17.91
CA GLN A 299 -6.98 -3.71 16.85
C GLN A 299 -7.30 -2.70 15.73
N PRO A 300 -6.27 -2.24 14.98
CA PRO A 300 -6.49 -1.41 13.80
C PRO A 300 -7.34 -2.15 12.75
N LEU A 301 -8.28 -1.43 12.16
CA LEU A 301 -9.19 -1.97 11.15
C LEU A 301 -8.75 -1.55 9.75
N GLY A 302 -8.86 -2.48 8.79
CA GLY A 302 -8.72 -2.19 7.37
C GLY A 302 -10.01 -1.62 6.75
N CYS A 303 -10.00 -1.41 5.45
CA CYS A 303 -11.14 -0.84 4.71
C CYS A 303 -12.42 -1.71 4.75
N LEU A 304 -12.30 -2.96 5.16
CA LEU A 304 -13.43 -3.86 5.39
C LEU A 304 -14.11 -3.65 6.75
N ASN A 305 -13.57 -2.76 7.58
CA ASN A 305 -13.97 -2.57 8.98
C ASN A 305 -13.85 -3.89 9.78
N GLU A 306 -12.74 -4.61 9.53
CA GLU A 306 -12.29 -5.81 10.21
C GLU A 306 -10.81 -5.67 10.58
N PRO A 307 -10.33 -6.34 11.65
CA PRO A 307 -8.92 -6.27 12.05
C PRO A 307 -7.96 -6.71 10.94
N VAL A 308 -6.86 -5.97 10.78
CA VAL A 308 -5.75 -6.35 9.90
C VAL A 308 -4.71 -7.16 10.65
N THR A 309 -4.12 -8.14 9.97
CA THR A 309 -3.18 -9.12 10.52
C THR A 309 -1.83 -9.00 9.83
N ALA A 310 -0.74 -8.87 10.60
CA ALA A 310 0.61 -8.72 10.05
C ALA A 310 0.98 -9.87 9.11
N TYR A 311 1.52 -9.55 7.93
CA TYR A 311 1.87 -10.47 6.84
C TYR A 311 0.68 -11.30 6.27
N ARG A 312 -0.54 -11.09 6.77
CA ARG A 312 -1.75 -11.79 6.30
C ARG A 312 -2.78 -10.84 5.68
N SER A 313 -2.72 -9.55 5.96
CA SER A 313 -3.58 -8.56 5.31
C SER A 313 -2.80 -7.79 4.26
N ILE A 314 -3.41 -7.63 3.08
CA ILE A 314 -2.87 -6.80 2.00
C ILE A 314 -3.86 -5.70 1.63
N ALA A 315 -3.31 -4.59 1.14
CA ALA A 315 -4.04 -3.50 0.54
C ALA A 315 -3.82 -3.49 -0.97
N THR A 316 -4.90 -3.40 -1.73
CA THR A 316 -4.92 -3.34 -3.19
C THR A 316 -5.92 -2.30 -3.68
N ASP A 317 -5.99 -2.07 -4.98
CA ASP A 317 -7.02 -1.24 -5.60
C ASP A 317 -8.38 -1.96 -5.60
N LYS A 318 -9.27 -1.56 -4.70
CA LYS A 318 -10.58 -2.18 -4.51
C LYS A 318 -11.59 -1.92 -5.63
N SER A 319 -11.22 -1.14 -6.63
CA SER A 319 -12.03 -0.97 -7.84
C SER A 319 -11.81 -2.10 -8.86
N ILE A 320 -10.67 -2.80 -8.76
CA ILE A 320 -10.24 -3.82 -9.72
C ILE A 320 -9.88 -5.17 -9.09
N PHE A 321 -9.74 -5.25 -7.75
CA PHE A 321 -9.49 -6.49 -7.02
C PHE A 321 -10.63 -6.85 -6.08
N PRO A 322 -10.96 -8.15 -5.93
CA PRO A 322 -12.10 -8.61 -5.13
C PRO A 322 -11.81 -8.51 -3.63
N ARG A 323 -12.68 -7.80 -2.91
CA ARG A 323 -12.57 -7.55 -1.47
C ARG A 323 -12.60 -8.86 -0.67
N ALA A 324 -11.88 -8.90 0.44
CA ALA A 324 -11.85 -10.01 1.40
C ALA A 324 -11.32 -11.34 0.84
N SER A 325 -10.96 -11.43 -0.44
CA SER A 325 -10.61 -12.67 -1.09
C SER A 325 -9.26 -13.22 -0.65
N LEU A 326 -9.11 -14.54 -0.78
CA LEU A 326 -7.86 -15.26 -0.53
C LEU A 326 -6.86 -14.92 -1.62
N ALA A 327 -5.71 -14.42 -1.22
CA ALA A 327 -4.58 -14.14 -2.08
C ALA A 327 -3.36 -15.01 -1.71
N PHE A 328 -2.45 -15.13 -2.65
CA PHE A 328 -1.14 -15.71 -2.46
C PHE A 328 -0.10 -14.77 -3.06
N ILE A 329 0.97 -14.52 -2.34
CA ILE A 329 2.02 -13.59 -2.77
C ILE A 329 3.38 -14.27 -2.77
N THR A 330 4.18 -13.98 -3.79
CA THR A 330 5.60 -14.35 -3.85
C THR A 330 6.42 -13.11 -4.12
N THR A 331 7.33 -12.79 -3.23
CA THR A 331 8.19 -11.62 -3.31
C THR A 331 9.38 -11.77 -2.34
N THR A 332 10.07 -10.70 -2.04
CA THR A 332 11.04 -10.60 -0.94
C THR A 332 10.48 -9.64 0.09
N LEU A 333 10.32 -10.09 1.34
CA LEU A 333 9.86 -9.25 2.45
C LEU A 333 10.90 -9.20 3.57
N PRO A 334 11.03 -8.08 4.28
CA PRO A 334 11.84 -8.03 5.48
C PRO A 334 11.16 -8.79 6.62
N ARG A 335 11.97 -9.53 7.39
CA ARG A 335 11.61 -10.15 8.66
C ARG A 335 12.54 -9.63 9.74
N ALA A 336 12.04 -9.50 10.96
CA ALA A 336 12.87 -9.11 12.09
C ALA A 336 13.76 -10.29 12.53
N VAL A 337 15.06 -10.15 12.40
CA VAL A 337 16.07 -11.09 12.89
C VAL A 337 17.01 -10.34 13.81
N GLY A 338 17.03 -10.69 15.09
CA GLY A 338 17.80 -9.94 16.08
C GLY A 338 17.38 -8.45 16.21
N GLY A 339 16.11 -8.13 15.95
CA GLY A 339 15.58 -6.76 15.95
C GLY A 339 15.91 -5.92 14.72
N GLN A 340 16.55 -6.52 13.70
CA GLN A 340 16.90 -5.83 12.45
C GLN A 340 16.08 -6.35 11.27
N PRO A 341 15.69 -5.51 10.28
CA PRO A 341 15.00 -5.93 9.08
C PRO A 341 15.95 -6.67 8.13
N ILE A 342 15.77 -7.97 7.98
CA ILE A 342 16.52 -8.82 7.04
C ILE A 342 15.57 -9.25 5.90
N LYS A 343 15.93 -8.91 4.66
CA LYS A 343 15.17 -9.31 3.46
C LYS A 343 15.28 -10.80 3.22
N GLN A 344 14.15 -11.48 3.05
CA GLN A 344 14.06 -12.91 2.81
C GLN A 344 13.03 -13.20 1.71
N LEU A 345 13.25 -14.23 0.93
CA LEU A 345 12.23 -14.74 0.01
C LEU A 345 10.97 -15.06 0.82
N TYR A 346 9.85 -14.60 0.32
CA TYR A 346 8.56 -14.78 0.95
C TYR A 346 7.56 -15.39 -0.02
N SER A 347 6.92 -16.43 0.44
CA SER A 347 5.81 -17.09 -0.23
C SER A 347 4.73 -17.33 0.83
N GLY A 348 3.56 -16.72 0.69
CA GLY A 348 2.57 -16.78 1.74
C GLY A 348 1.14 -16.45 1.30
N PHE A 349 0.18 -17.02 2.02
CA PHE A 349 -1.23 -16.68 1.87
C PHE A 349 -1.55 -15.39 2.61
N ALA A 350 -2.39 -14.58 2.00
CA ALA A 350 -2.87 -13.32 2.54
C ALA A 350 -4.35 -13.09 2.18
N LEU A 351 -4.97 -12.14 2.82
CA LEU A 351 -6.36 -11.74 2.60
C LEU A 351 -6.40 -10.29 2.12
N ASP A 352 -7.20 -10.02 1.09
CA ASP A 352 -7.31 -8.69 0.51
C ASP A 352 -8.27 -7.81 1.32
N GLN A 353 -7.80 -7.31 2.48
CA GLN A 353 -8.59 -6.72 3.54
C GLN A 353 -8.49 -5.20 3.65
N ASP A 354 -7.57 -4.58 2.90
CA ASP A 354 -7.34 -3.16 3.03
C ASP A 354 -7.18 -2.44 1.69
N ALA A 355 -7.17 -1.11 1.72
CA ALA A 355 -6.98 -0.23 0.57
C ALA A 355 -6.12 0.97 0.97
N GLY A 356 -5.26 1.42 0.08
CA GLY A 356 -4.43 2.61 0.28
C GLY A 356 -4.68 3.69 -0.78
N GLY A 357 -4.57 4.96 -0.39
CA GLY A 357 -4.71 6.07 -1.34
C GLY A 357 -3.65 6.08 -2.44
N ALA A 358 -2.48 5.49 -2.15
CA ALA A 358 -1.36 5.34 -3.07
C ALA A 358 -1.33 3.97 -3.77
N ILE A 359 -2.22 3.04 -3.39
CA ILE A 359 -2.25 1.69 -3.94
C ILE A 359 -3.31 1.64 -5.02
N ARG A 360 -2.88 1.93 -6.25
CA ARG A 360 -3.71 2.00 -7.45
C ARG A 360 -3.14 1.09 -8.53
N ALA A 361 -4.00 0.66 -9.45
CA ALA A 361 -3.64 -0.18 -10.58
C ALA A 361 -3.24 -1.64 -10.22
N PRO A 362 -3.16 -2.54 -11.24
CA PRO A 362 -2.83 -3.96 -11.02
C PRO A 362 -1.40 -4.20 -10.52
N GLY A 363 -0.50 -3.25 -10.76
CA GLY A 363 0.92 -3.36 -10.43
C GLY A 363 1.28 -2.98 -8.98
N ARG A 364 0.30 -2.77 -8.07
CA ARG A 364 0.55 -2.32 -6.70
C ARG A 364 -0.12 -3.21 -5.66
N CYS A 365 0.65 -3.57 -4.64
CA CYS A 365 0.16 -4.27 -3.46
C CYS A 365 0.93 -3.77 -2.23
N ASP A 366 0.22 -3.52 -1.13
CA ASP A 366 0.83 -3.11 0.13
C ASP A 366 0.59 -4.17 1.20
N VAL A 367 1.62 -4.58 1.93
CA VAL A 367 1.55 -5.65 2.93
C VAL A 367 1.53 -5.03 4.33
N TYR A 368 0.58 -5.43 5.17
CA TYR A 368 0.54 -4.99 6.56
C TYR A 368 1.67 -5.62 7.37
N MET A 369 2.55 -4.79 7.93
CA MET A 369 3.73 -5.26 8.67
C MET A 369 3.53 -5.33 10.19
N GLY A 370 2.37 -4.88 10.70
CA GLY A 370 2.06 -4.88 12.13
C GLY A 370 2.04 -3.49 12.76
N GLN A 371 2.43 -3.39 14.03
CA GLN A 371 2.28 -2.17 14.83
C GLN A 371 3.60 -1.74 15.45
N GLY A 372 3.77 -0.42 15.64
CA GLY A 372 4.90 0.19 16.32
C GLY A 372 6.18 0.28 15.48
N ASP A 373 7.27 0.65 16.13
CA ASP A 373 8.52 1.07 15.47
C ASP A 373 9.16 -0.03 14.62
N LEU A 374 9.19 -1.27 15.12
CA LEU A 374 9.74 -2.39 14.36
C LEU A 374 8.94 -2.66 13.09
N ALA A 375 7.62 -2.60 13.18
CA ALA A 375 6.75 -2.74 12.01
C ALA A 375 6.96 -1.57 11.01
N GLY A 376 7.19 -0.37 11.52
CA GLY A 376 7.54 0.80 10.71
C GLY A 376 8.88 0.63 9.97
N GLN A 377 9.89 0.06 10.63
CA GLN A 377 11.17 -0.26 9.99
C GLN A 377 10.98 -1.34 8.90
N LEU A 378 10.24 -2.41 9.19
CA LEU A 378 9.92 -3.46 8.21
C LEU A 378 9.17 -2.88 7.01
N ALA A 379 8.14 -2.07 7.24
CA ALA A 379 7.38 -1.40 6.18
C ALA A 379 8.29 -0.50 5.32
N GLY A 380 9.17 0.28 5.95
CA GLY A 380 10.10 1.17 5.25
C GLY A 380 11.16 0.43 4.40
N HIS A 381 11.44 -0.84 4.68
CA HIS A 381 12.36 -1.70 3.90
C HIS A 381 11.65 -2.56 2.85
N THR A 382 10.31 -2.43 2.73
CA THR A 382 9.51 -3.19 1.76
C THR A 382 9.32 -2.38 0.49
N TYR A 383 10.12 -2.69 -0.51
CA TYR A 383 10.03 -2.15 -1.87
C TYR A 383 10.64 -3.20 -2.80
N GLN A 384 9.81 -4.17 -3.26
CA GLN A 384 10.26 -5.31 -4.02
C GLN A 384 9.22 -5.74 -5.04
N GLU A 385 9.66 -6.16 -6.20
CA GLU A 385 8.79 -6.80 -7.17
C GLU A 385 8.43 -8.23 -6.75
N GLY A 386 7.32 -8.71 -7.28
CA GLY A 386 6.84 -10.05 -7.05
C GLY A 386 5.61 -10.39 -7.87
N ARG A 387 4.87 -11.39 -7.42
CA ARG A 387 3.64 -11.86 -8.06
C ARG A 387 2.51 -11.89 -7.05
N LEU A 388 1.32 -11.49 -7.49
CA LEU A 388 0.08 -11.51 -6.71
C LEU A 388 -0.92 -12.46 -7.39
N TYR A 389 -1.37 -13.44 -6.63
CA TYR A 389 -2.35 -14.42 -7.08
C TYR A 389 -3.60 -14.38 -6.20
N TYR A 390 -4.73 -14.82 -6.77
CA TYR A 390 -5.98 -15.04 -6.04
C TYR A 390 -6.46 -16.47 -6.28
N LEU A 391 -7.10 -17.06 -5.26
CA LEU A 391 -7.58 -18.43 -5.30
C LEU A 391 -9.09 -18.45 -5.09
N PHE A 392 -9.80 -19.06 -6.05
CA PHE A 392 -11.23 -19.26 -5.95
C PHE A 392 -11.58 -20.73 -6.15
N LEU A 393 -12.61 -21.19 -5.43
CA LEU A 393 -13.11 -22.55 -5.53
C LEU A 393 -13.56 -22.84 -6.97
N LYS A 394 -13.16 -24.03 -7.48
CA LYS A 394 -13.55 -24.52 -8.81
C LYS A 394 -15.05 -24.74 -8.91
#